data_5d1be986048076d0b871a39c1b5113fa
#
_entry.id   5d1be986048076d0b871a39c1b5113fa
#
_cell.length_a   1.000
_cell.length_b   1.000
_cell.length_c   1.000
_cell.angle_alpha   90.00
_cell.angle_beta   90.00
_cell.angle_gamma   90.00
#
_symmetry.space_group_name_H-M   'P 1'
#
loop_
_entity.id
_entity.type
_entity.pdbx_description
1 polymer ?
#
loop_
_entity_poly.entity_id
_entity_poly.type
_entity_poly.pdbx_seq_one_letter_code
_entity_poly.pdbx_strand_id
1 'polypeptide(L)'
;MTTHIDHARIEREVAEYYRYATFSHKWEDNEPLFEQVIRIVVHDLEDSLTHDKLKMFCKIVRDSGFHWAWSDTCCINKADHFVLQEALVSMFKWYEGSAVTIVLLRGVRSPSKRGDLMKSIWNTRAWTFQEYHASKVVRFYTEDWKPYLNLDIPNHKESPEIISEMEEATGVSARALMALRPGLNDIREKLRLASTRQTTRVEDTAYSLLGIFSMSIPVVYGEGENALGRFLAQLLTSSGDTTILAWTGRSGRFNSCLPANIAVFSRPPTMHIPPALDRAEMDRITTRLRSSSLSSTSLMRLYDRLHELPVPLFVGQRMKLPCIIFKLGPLSTSRSRLGHVFRAQASSLGVVEIRTEEDLSRFGSLCLVHPWIDFLLDRQPVGSIAKMIPEENTDDRPSAIGEFPLFPGSSGTASAAPRTRAARLAARLGRPFGGWSAFPRDVASLRPPSSLSQTDKQMRALQVVVRLREPFGALLLTPDLSNVAAYRRVAAESLITVQVEEITPAILNKLVDSVRTLDVL
;
A
#
# COMPACT_ATOMS: atom_id res chain seq x y z
N MET A 1 -49.88 -13.63 27.33
CA MET A 1 -48.75 -14.32 26.64
C MET A 1 -47.76 -13.26 26.20
N THR A 2 -46.70 -13.11 26.92
CA THR A 2 -45.56 -12.24 26.51
C THR A 2 -44.77 -13.00 25.47
N THR A 3 -44.90 -12.64 24.19
CA THR A 3 -44.07 -13.17 23.11
C THR A 3 -42.65 -12.65 23.35
N HIS A 4 -41.77 -13.52 23.77
CA HIS A 4 -40.35 -13.21 23.89
C HIS A 4 -39.80 -12.99 22.48
N ILE A 5 -39.43 -11.76 22.13
CA ILE A 5 -38.81 -11.43 20.84
C ILE A 5 -37.36 -11.95 20.87
N ASP A 6 -37.08 -12.93 20.02
CA ASP A 6 -35.71 -13.44 19.84
C ASP A 6 -34.94 -12.47 18.92
N HIS A 7 -34.28 -11.48 19.53
CA HIS A 7 -33.48 -10.49 18.84
C HIS A 7 -32.36 -11.13 18.00
N ALA A 8 -31.67 -12.16 18.52
CA ALA A 8 -30.58 -12.82 17.80
C ALA A 8 -31.07 -13.57 16.53
N ARG A 9 -32.29 -14.10 16.57
CA ARG A 9 -32.93 -14.68 15.39
C ARG A 9 -33.27 -13.62 14.35
N ILE A 10 -33.86 -12.49 14.78
CA ILE A 10 -34.22 -11.38 13.89
C ILE A 10 -32.94 -10.80 13.25
N GLU A 11 -31.88 -10.58 14.01
CA GLU A 11 -30.60 -10.09 13.49
C GLU A 11 -30.02 -11.02 12.43
N ARG A 12 -30.05 -12.33 12.65
CA ARG A 12 -29.59 -13.33 11.66
C ARG A 12 -30.43 -13.31 10.39
N GLU A 13 -31.77 -13.29 10.52
CA GLU A 13 -32.69 -13.26 9.36
C GLU A 13 -32.51 -11.95 8.55
N VAL A 14 -32.34 -10.83 9.23
CA VAL A 14 -32.06 -9.52 8.61
C VAL A 14 -30.71 -9.54 7.91
N ALA A 15 -29.66 -10.05 8.57
CA ALA A 15 -28.32 -10.13 7.98
C ALA A 15 -28.32 -11.04 6.74
N GLU A 16 -29.03 -12.19 6.79
CA GLU A 16 -29.14 -13.10 5.66
C GLU A 16 -29.92 -12.47 4.49
N TYR A 17 -31.02 -11.78 4.77
CA TYR A 17 -31.82 -11.11 3.75
C TYR A 17 -31.06 -10.01 3.00
N TYR A 18 -30.19 -9.27 3.70
CA TYR A 18 -29.41 -8.17 3.13
C TYR A 18 -28.04 -8.59 2.59
N ARG A 19 -27.71 -9.87 2.57
CA ARG A 19 -26.53 -10.35 1.85
C ARG A 19 -26.61 -9.96 0.38
N TYR A 20 -25.49 -9.48 -0.15
CA TYR A 20 -25.43 -9.02 -1.54
C TYR A 20 -24.23 -9.59 -2.26
N ALA A 21 -24.34 -9.65 -3.58
CA ALA A 21 -23.25 -9.95 -4.48
C ALA A 21 -22.71 -8.68 -5.12
N THR A 22 -21.40 -8.63 -5.34
CA THR A 22 -20.74 -7.55 -6.09
C THR A 22 -20.31 -8.02 -7.46
N PHE A 23 -20.26 -7.08 -8.41
CA PHE A 23 -19.82 -7.33 -9.77
C PHE A 23 -18.45 -6.71 -10.00
N SER A 24 -17.48 -7.49 -10.42
CA SER A 24 -16.15 -7.06 -10.82
C SER A 24 -15.93 -7.34 -12.30
N HIS A 25 -15.75 -6.30 -13.11
CA HIS A 25 -15.64 -6.44 -14.55
C HIS A 25 -14.88 -5.30 -15.20
N LYS A 26 -14.46 -5.49 -16.44
CA LYS A 26 -13.99 -4.37 -17.27
C LYS A 26 -15.19 -3.55 -17.75
N TRP A 27 -15.12 -2.22 -17.57
CA TRP A 27 -16.09 -1.31 -18.18
C TRP A 27 -15.91 -1.28 -19.71
N GLU A 28 -17.02 -1.19 -20.38
CA GLU A 28 -17.13 -1.06 -21.83
C GLU A 28 -17.91 0.23 -22.16
N ASP A 29 -17.93 0.60 -23.42
CA ASP A 29 -18.75 1.73 -23.86
C ASP A 29 -20.24 1.42 -23.68
N ASN A 30 -21.03 2.43 -23.29
CA ASN A 30 -22.47 2.32 -23.05
C ASN A 30 -22.88 1.37 -21.91
N GLU A 31 -22.08 1.31 -20.83
CA GLU A 31 -22.53 0.64 -19.60
C GLU A 31 -23.80 1.30 -19.06
N PRO A 32 -24.75 0.51 -18.51
CA PRO A 32 -25.93 1.06 -17.85
C PRO A 32 -25.51 1.91 -16.66
N LEU A 33 -25.96 3.16 -16.62
CA LEU A 33 -25.64 4.13 -15.60
C LEU A 33 -26.73 4.20 -14.52
N PHE A 34 -26.42 4.85 -13.40
CA PHE A 34 -27.32 5.03 -12.25
C PHE A 34 -28.68 5.62 -12.68
N GLU A 35 -28.69 6.66 -13.52
CA GLU A 35 -29.90 7.35 -13.97
C GLU A 35 -30.84 6.46 -14.78
N GLN A 36 -30.29 5.46 -15.46
CA GLN A 36 -31.07 4.48 -16.23
C GLN A 36 -31.66 3.43 -15.30
N VAL A 37 -30.85 2.82 -14.46
CA VAL A 37 -31.27 1.68 -13.60
C VAL A 37 -32.22 2.11 -12.47
N ILE A 38 -32.15 3.37 -12.01
CA ILE A 38 -33.08 3.88 -10.97
C ILE A 38 -34.52 4.01 -11.49
N ARG A 39 -34.72 4.09 -12.80
CA ARG A 39 -36.03 4.34 -13.45
C ARG A 39 -36.62 3.12 -14.12
N ILE A 40 -35.79 2.18 -14.53
CA ILE A 40 -36.17 1.03 -15.37
C ILE A 40 -35.73 -0.25 -14.65
N VAL A 41 -36.57 -1.29 -14.72
CA VAL A 41 -36.17 -2.60 -14.24
C VAL A 41 -35.06 -3.14 -15.15
N VAL A 42 -34.00 -3.73 -14.57
CA VAL A 42 -32.82 -4.19 -15.32
C VAL A 42 -33.20 -5.12 -16.49
N HIS A 43 -34.21 -5.94 -16.34
CA HIS A 43 -34.70 -6.83 -17.40
C HIS A 43 -35.35 -6.09 -18.58
N ASP A 44 -35.85 -4.87 -18.35
CA ASP A 44 -36.52 -4.05 -19.36
C ASP A 44 -35.56 -3.10 -20.08
N LEU A 45 -34.27 -3.14 -19.76
CA LEU A 45 -33.26 -2.44 -20.52
C LEU A 45 -33.20 -2.98 -21.96
N GLU A 46 -32.99 -2.10 -22.93
CA GLU A 46 -32.81 -2.48 -24.33
C GLU A 46 -31.65 -3.49 -24.48
N ASP A 47 -31.77 -4.40 -25.43
CA ASP A 47 -30.76 -5.42 -25.66
C ASP A 47 -29.48 -4.81 -26.22
N SER A 48 -28.39 -4.99 -25.49
CA SER A 48 -27.05 -4.60 -25.89
C SER A 48 -26.05 -5.47 -25.11
N LEU A 49 -24.81 -5.54 -25.60
CA LEU A 49 -23.77 -6.35 -24.94
C LEU A 49 -23.56 -5.98 -23.46
N THR A 50 -23.63 -4.69 -23.14
CA THR A 50 -23.40 -4.17 -21.78
C THR A 50 -24.62 -4.34 -20.89
N HIS A 51 -25.84 -4.18 -21.44
CA HIS A 51 -27.08 -4.43 -20.72
C HIS A 51 -27.26 -5.93 -20.46
N ASP A 52 -26.98 -6.78 -21.44
CA ASP A 52 -27.04 -8.24 -21.31
C ASP A 52 -26.04 -8.73 -20.27
N LYS A 53 -24.87 -8.10 -20.21
CA LYS A 53 -23.87 -8.35 -19.15
C LYS A 53 -24.46 -8.09 -17.77
N LEU A 54 -25.14 -6.96 -17.55
CA LEU A 54 -25.79 -6.65 -16.28
C LEU A 54 -26.97 -7.58 -16.01
N LYS A 55 -27.79 -7.90 -17.02
CA LYS A 55 -28.91 -8.86 -16.91
C LYS A 55 -28.41 -10.25 -16.48
N MET A 56 -27.33 -10.74 -17.09
CA MET A 56 -26.73 -12.02 -16.73
C MET A 56 -26.12 -12.03 -15.34
N PHE A 57 -25.43 -10.96 -14.94
CA PHE A 57 -24.97 -10.81 -13.56
C PHE A 57 -26.12 -10.90 -12.57
N CYS A 58 -27.21 -10.14 -12.77
CA CYS A 58 -28.40 -10.16 -11.92
C CYS A 58 -29.05 -11.56 -11.89
N LYS A 59 -29.05 -12.27 -13.03
CA LYS A 59 -29.55 -13.64 -13.11
C LYS A 59 -28.74 -14.59 -12.24
N ILE A 60 -27.39 -14.56 -12.34
CA ILE A 60 -26.50 -15.41 -11.54
C ILE A 60 -26.67 -15.12 -10.04
N VAL A 61 -26.77 -13.85 -9.67
CA VAL A 61 -26.99 -13.41 -8.28
C VAL A 61 -28.30 -14.00 -7.73
N ARG A 62 -29.40 -13.86 -8.49
CA ARG A 62 -30.69 -14.40 -8.11
C ARG A 62 -30.68 -15.93 -8.03
N ASP A 63 -30.10 -16.61 -9.02
CA ASP A 63 -30.00 -18.06 -9.08
C ASP A 63 -29.12 -18.63 -7.95
N SER A 64 -28.22 -17.79 -7.40
CA SER A 64 -27.41 -18.08 -6.21
C SER A 64 -28.13 -17.76 -4.88
N GLY A 65 -29.38 -17.33 -4.92
CA GLY A 65 -30.22 -17.07 -3.73
C GLY A 65 -30.05 -15.69 -3.11
N PHE A 66 -29.35 -14.75 -3.76
CA PHE A 66 -29.19 -13.38 -3.25
C PHE A 66 -30.31 -12.45 -3.77
N HIS A 67 -30.78 -11.56 -2.90
CA HIS A 67 -31.79 -10.56 -3.22
C HIS A 67 -31.18 -9.20 -3.64
N TRP A 68 -29.91 -8.98 -3.36
CA TRP A 68 -29.23 -7.72 -3.55
C TRP A 68 -27.98 -7.90 -4.39
N ALA A 69 -27.78 -6.97 -5.31
CA ALA A 69 -26.63 -6.92 -6.21
C ALA A 69 -26.06 -5.51 -6.26
N TRP A 70 -24.75 -5.39 -6.36
CA TRP A 70 -24.06 -4.11 -6.48
C TRP A 70 -23.07 -4.15 -7.66
N SER A 71 -23.15 -3.13 -8.50
CA SER A 71 -22.18 -2.87 -9.58
C SER A 71 -21.79 -1.41 -9.58
N ASP A 72 -20.51 -1.12 -9.66
CA ASP A 72 -19.94 0.22 -9.66
C ASP A 72 -20.37 1.08 -10.85
N THR A 73 -20.80 0.47 -11.94
CA THR A 73 -21.31 1.16 -13.13
C THR A 73 -22.65 1.84 -12.86
N CYS A 74 -23.60 1.12 -12.27
CA CYS A 74 -24.99 1.56 -12.14
C CYS A 74 -25.44 1.82 -10.69
N CYS A 75 -24.68 1.43 -9.68
CA CYS A 75 -25.01 1.69 -8.28
C CYS A 75 -24.40 2.98 -7.73
N ILE A 76 -23.46 3.59 -8.46
CA ILE A 76 -22.83 4.85 -8.09
C ILE A 76 -23.36 5.99 -8.97
N ASN A 77 -23.93 7.03 -8.33
CA ASN A 77 -24.29 8.25 -9.04
C ASN A 77 -23.01 9.06 -9.35
N LYS A 78 -22.49 8.92 -10.56
CA LYS A 78 -21.25 9.59 -11.01
C LYS A 78 -21.44 11.07 -11.33
N ALA A 79 -22.67 11.53 -11.49
CA ALA A 79 -23.00 12.94 -11.69
C ALA A 79 -22.94 13.74 -10.38
N ASP A 80 -23.05 13.07 -9.22
CA ASP A 80 -22.89 13.67 -7.90
C ASP A 80 -21.45 13.44 -7.39
N HIS A 81 -20.68 14.51 -7.34
CA HIS A 81 -19.28 14.45 -6.91
C HIS A 81 -19.09 13.96 -5.47
N PHE A 82 -20.02 14.28 -4.57
CA PHE A 82 -19.94 13.84 -3.17
C PHE A 82 -20.17 12.32 -3.08
N VAL A 83 -21.20 11.82 -3.76
CA VAL A 83 -21.51 10.40 -3.83
C VAL A 83 -20.36 9.63 -4.48
N LEU A 84 -19.77 10.17 -5.56
CA LEU A 84 -18.63 9.56 -6.23
C LEU A 84 -17.41 9.47 -5.30
N GLN A 85 -17.05 10.55 -4.60
CA GLN A 85 -15.91 10.55 -3.66
C GLN A 85 -16.13 9.57 -2.51
N GLU A 86 -17.32 9.55 -1.91
CA GLU A 86 -17.68 8.61 -0.86
C GLU A 86 -17.59 7.15 -1.36
N ALA A 87 -18.11 6.88 -2.55
CA ALA A 87 -18.06 5.57 -3.18
C ALA A 87 -16.62 5.09 -3.41
N LEU A 88 -15.74 5.94 -3.96
CA LEU A 88 -14.35 5.58 -4.24
C LEU A 88 -13.56 5.25 -2.97
N VAL A 89 -13.75 6.03 -1.90
CA VAL A 89 -13.10 5.77 -0.60
C VAL A 89 -13.68 4.52 0.07
N SER A 90 -14.98 4.26 -0.12
CA SER A 90 -15.70 3.14 0.51
C SER A 90 -15.67 1.86 -0.31
N MET A 91 -15.16 1.89 -1.54
CA MET A 91 -15.22 0.76 -2.48
C MET A 91 -14.67 -0.54 -1.91
N PHE A 92 -13.54 -0.48 -1.21
CA PHE A 92 -12.96 -1.65 -0.55
C PHE A 92 -13.96 -2.30 0.42
N LYS A 93 -14.67 -1.49 1.23
CA LYS A 93 -15.67 -1.97 2.19
C LYS A 93 -16.89 -2.60 1.52
N TRP A 94 -17.28 -2.11 0.35
CA TRP A 94 -18.37 -2.71 -0.42
C TRP A 94 -18.03 -4.13 -0.88
N TYR A 95 -16.78 -4.35 -1.35
CA TYR A 95 -16.32 -5.68 -1.72
C TYR A 95 -16.06 -6.58 -0.51
N GLU A 96 -15.50 -6.04 0.58
CA GLU A 96 -15.23 -6.77 1.83
C GLU A 96 -16.53 -7.27 2.50
N GLY A 97 -17.58 -6.46 2.45
CA GLY A 97 -18.89 -6.78 3.00
C GLY A 97 -19.77 -7.67 2.10
N SER A 98 -19.35 -7.93 0.85
CA SER A 98 -20.13 -8.76 -0.07
C SER A 98 -20.08 -10.24 0.33
N ALA A 99 -21.17 -10.94 0.07
CA ALA A 99 -21.24 -12.40 0.26
C ALA A 99 -20.44 -13.14 -0.81
N VAL A 100 -20.44 -12.60 -2.03
CA VAL A 100 -19.68 -13.13 -3.17
C VAL A 100 -19.39 -12.02 -4.18
N THR A 101 -18.23 -12.05 -4.78
CA THR A 101 -17.87 -11.21 -5.94
C THR A 101 -17.90 -12.07 -7.20
N ILE A 102 -18.76 -11.70 -8.13
CA ILE A 102 -18.82 -12.31 -9.46
C ILE A 102 -17.87 -11.53 -10.37
N VAL A 103 -16.89 -12.21 -10.92
CA VAL A 103 -15.89 -11.62 -11.82
C VAL A 103 -16.13 -12.08 -13.25
N LEU A 104 -16.27 -11.15 -14.18
CA LEU A 104 -16.39 -11.44 -15.61
C LEU A 104 -15.03 -11.23 -16.30
N LEU A 105 -14.45 -12.30 -16.80
CA LEU A 105 -13.18 -12.30 -17.52
C LEU A 105 -13.41 -12.02 -19.02
N ARG A 106 -13.53 -10.73 -19.36
CA ARG A 106 -13.71 -10.34 -20.77
C ARG A 106 -12.48 -10.72 -21.60
N GLY A 107 -12.73 -11.35 -22.76
CA GLY A 107 -11.68 -11.88 -23.64
C GLY A 107 -11.25 -13.31 -23.31
N VAL A 108 -11.77 -13.91 -22.24
CA VAL A 108 -11.54 -15.33 -21.92
C VAL A 108 -12.80 -16.13 -22.26
N ARG A 109 -12.68 -17.06 -23.19
CA ARG A 109 -13.80 -17.91 -23.67
C ARG A 109 -13.70 -19.33 -23.12
N SER A 110 -14.84 -20.01 -23.05
CA SER A 110 -14.90 -21.43 -22.72
C SER A 110 -14.56 -22.30 -23.96
N PRO A 111 -13.79 -23.38 -23.82
CA PRO A 111 -13.11 -23.84 -22.59
C PRO A 111 -11.90 -22.99 -22.25
N SER A 112 -11.88 -22.41 -21.07
CA SER A 112 -10.76 -21.62 -20.58
C SER A 112 -9.59 -22.52 -20.15
N LYS A 113 -8.39 -21.98 -20.21
CA LYS A 113 -7.15 -22.69 -19.88
C LYS A 113 -6.43 -21.99 -18.75
N ARG A 114 -5.64 -22.73 -18.00
CA ARG A 114 -4.75 -22.19 -16.99
C ARG A 114 -3.84 -21.12 -17.61
N GLY A 115 -3.71 -19.99 -16.98
CA GLY A 115 -2.99 -18.81 -17.43
C GLY A 115 -3.85 -17.75 -18.12
N ASP A 116 -5.09 -18.06 -18.49
CA ASP A 116 -5.99 -17.11 -19.15
C ASP A 116 -6.48 -16.03 -18.18
N LEU A 117 -6.69 -16.35 -16.89
CA LEU A 117 -7.04 -15.37 -15.85
C LEU A 117 -5.95 -14.31 -15.73
N MET A 118 -4.70 -14.72 -15.63
CA MET A 118 -3.58 -13.82 -15.41
C MET A 118 -3.26 -12.95 -16.62
N LYS A 119 -3.55 -13.44 -17.83
CA LYS A 119 -3.44 -12.71 -19.09
C LYS A 119 -4.68 -11.86 -19.40
N SER A 120 -5.75 -12.03 -18.64
CA SER A 120 -7.00 -11.32 -18.88
C SER A 120 -6.85 -9.82 -18.67
N ILE A 121 -7.64 -9.03 -19.42
CA ILE A 121 -7.70 -7.58 -19.25
C ILE A 121 -8.13 -7.22 -17.82
N TRP A 122 -8.99 -8.03 -17.21
CA TRP A 122 -9.42 -7.84 -15.82
C TRP A 122 -8.24 -7.77 -14.86
N ASN A 123 -7.27 -8.69 -14.99
CA ASN A 123 -6.10 -8.72 -14.11
C ASN A 123 -5.17 -7.52 -14.30
N THR A 124 -5.19 -6.87 -15.45
CA THR A 124 -4.34 -5.69 -15.71
C THR A 124 -4.91 -4.38 -15.14
N ARG A 125 -6.16 -4.34 -14.70
CA ARG A 125 -6.80 -3.12 -14.19
C ARG A 125 -6.41 -2.86 -12.74
N ALA A 126 -6.19 -1.59 -12.40
CA ALA A 126 -5.78 -1.21 -11.04
C ALA A 126 -6.90 -1.44 -10.01
N TRP A 127 -8.15 -1.08 -10.34
CA TRP A 127 -9.29 -1.21 -9.43
C TRP A 127 -9.58 -2.67 -9.04
N THR A 128 -9.41 -3.63 -9.95
CA THR A 128 -9.67 -5.05 -9.69
C THR A 128 -8.73 -5.64 -8.62
N PHE A 129 -7.61 -4.98 -8.34
CA PHE A 129 -6.71 -5.37 -7.27
C PHE A 129 -7.41 -5.31 -5.90
N GLN A 130 -8.04 -4.18 -5.57
CA GLN A 130 -8.80 -4.08 -4.33
C GLN A 130 -10.09 -4.89 -4.34
N GLU A 131 -10.77 -5.00 -5.48
CA GLU A 131 -11.99 -5.79 -5.64
C GLU A 131 -11.76 -7.26 -5.30
N TYR A 132 -10.66 -7.82 -5.81
CA TYR A 132 -10.25 -9.19 -5.50
C TYR A 132 -9.80 -9.34 -4.04
N HIS A 133 -8.92 -8.48 -3.55
CA HIS A 133 -8.35 -8.65 -2.20
C HIS A 133 -9.37 -8.41 -1.09
N ALA A 134 -10.30 -7.48 -1.27
CA ALA A 134 -11.36 -7.21 -0.30
C ALA A 134 -12.35 -8.37 -0.19
N SER A 135 -12.71 -8.99 -1.32
CA SER A 135 -13.76 -10.03 -1.37
C SER A 135 -13.32 -11.31 -0.66
N LYS A 136 -14.20 -11.85 0.18
CA LYS A 136 -13.97 -13.12 0.87
C LYS A 136 -14.18 -14.32 -0.06
N VAL A 137 -15.22 -14.23 -0.89
CA VAL A 137 -15.60 -15.25 -1.86
C VAL A 137 -15.57 -14.63 -3.25
N VAL A 138 -14.92 -15.30 -4.20
CA VAL A 138 -14.82 -14.85 -5.60
C VAL A 138 -15.18 -16.00 -6.52
N ARG A 139 -16.01 -15.72 -7.53
CA ARG A 139 -16.31 -16.66 -8.61
C ARG A 139 -15.96 -16.02 -9.95
N PHE A 140 -15.04 -16.61 -10.67
CA PHE A 140 -14.62 -16.18 -12.00
C PHE A 140 -15.49 -16.82 -13.08
N TYR A 141 -15.95 -16.03 -14.02
CA TYR A 141 -16.70 -16.44 -15.19
C TYR A 141 -16.00 -15.98 -16.46
N THR A 142 -16.03 -16.82 -17.48
CA THR A 142 -15.60 -16.49 -18.85
C THR A 142 -16.59 -15.50 -19.49
N GLU A 143 -16.24 -14.90 -20.65
CA GLU A 143 -17.13 -13.93 -21.31
C GLU A 143 -18.46 -14.53 -21.76
N ASP A 144 -18.53 -15.84 -21.94
CA ASP A 144 -19.75 -16.62 -22.23
C ASP A 144 -20.44 -17.17 -20.96
N TRP A 145 -20.10 -16.61 -19.79
CA TRP A 145 -20.72 -16.88 -18.50
C TRP A 145 -20.62 -18.34 -18.02
N LYS A 146 -19.55 -19.03 -18.41
CA LYS A 146 -19.21 -20.34 -17.84
C LYS A 146 -18.20 -20.17 -16.71
N PRO A 147 -18.24 -21.02 -15.67
CA PRO A 147 -17.21 -20.99 -14.63
C PRO A 147 -15.81 -21.13 -15.23
N TYR A 148 -14.86 -20.32 -14.75
CA TYR A 148 -13.47 -20.40 -15.18
C TYR A 148 -12.89 -21.79 -14.88
N LEU A 149 -12.11 -22.33 -15.82
CA LEU A 149 -11.61 -23.72 -15.82
C LEU A 149 -12.70 -24.79 -15.64
N ASN A 150 -13.94 -24.46 -15.91
CA ASN A 150 -15.11 -25.30 -15.64
C ASN A 150 -15.23 -25.74 -14.16
N LEU A 151 -14.70 -24.91 -13.24
CA LEU A 151 -14.72 -25.16 -11.80
C LEU A 151 -16.03 -24.61 -11.21
N ASP A 152 -16.97 -25.51 -10.92
CA ASP A 152 -18.21 -25.14 -10.22
C ASP A 152 -18.04 -25.33 -8.70
N ILE A 153 -17.19 -24.51 -8.12
CA ILE A 153 -16.90 -24.49 -6.68
C ILE A 153 -17.40 -23.19 -6.04
N PRO A 154 -17.73 -23.20 -4.76
CA PRO A 154 -18.27 -22.01 -4.08
C PRO A 154 -17.30 -20.82 -4.08
N ASN A 155 -16.00 -21.06 -3.96
CA ASN A 155 -14.99 -20.02 -3.85
C ASN A 155 -13.73 -20.34 -4.67
N HIS A 156 -13.54 -19.64 -5.76
CA HIS A 156 -12.36 -19.78 -6.61
C HIS A 156 -11.04 -19.34 -5.93
N LYS A 157 -11.11 -18.55 -4.86
CA LYS A 157 -9.91 -18.23 -4.06
C LYS A 157 -9.31 -19.42 -3.32
N GLU A 158 -10.09 -20.51 -3.18
CA GLU A 158 -9.67 -21.73 -2.52
C GLU A 158 -9.25 -22.83 -3.51
N SER A 159 -9.38 -22.58 -4.84
CA SER A 159 -8.94 -23.51 -5.87
C SER A 159 -7.42 -23.59 -5.94
N PRO A 160 -6.83 -24.77 -5.78
CA PRO A 160 -5.39 -24.95 -5.95
C PRO A 160 -4.89 -24.55 -7.34
N GLU A 161 -5.68 -24.76 -8.38
CA GLU A 161 -5.36 -24.44 -9.78
C GLU A 161 -5.24 -22.93 -9.96
N ILE A 162 -6.19 -22.16 -9.42
CA ILE A 162 -6.21 -20.69 -9.51
C ILE A 162 -5.11 -20.09 -8.63
N ILE A 163 -4.93 -20.61 -7.42
CA ILE A 163 -3.87 -20.18 -6.51
C ILE A 163 -2.49 -20.35 -7.18
N SER A 164 -2.24 -21.53 -7.75
CA SER A 164 -0.97 -21.82 -8.42
C SER A 164 -0.75 -20.96 -9.66
N GLU A 165 -1.81 -20.65 -10.42
CA GLU A 165 -1.75 -19.68 -11.54
C GLU A 165 -1.33 -18.28 -11.05
N MET A 166 -1.92 -17.83 -9.94
CA MET A 166 -1.58 -16.54 -9.35
C MET A 166 -0.15 -16.49 -8.81
N GLU A 167 0.34 -17.56 -8.18
CA GLU A 167 1.72 -17.68 -7.73
C GLU A 167 2.71 -17.57 -8.89
N GLU A 168 2.46 -18.31 -9.97
CA GLU A 168 3.32 -18.28 -11.16
C GLU A 168 3.38 -16.89 -11.79
N ALA A 169 2.26 -16.20 -11.86
CA ALA A 169 2.18 -14.90 -12.52
C ALA A 169 2.71 -13.74 -11.67
N THR A 170 2.56 -13.80 -10.36
CA THR A 170 2.99 -12.73 -9.45
C THR A 170 4.37 -12.96 -8.85
N GLY A 171 4.85 -14.21 -8.86
CA GLY A 171 6.05 -14.62 -8.14
C GLY A 171 5.92 -14.53 -6.62
N VAL A 172 4.68 -14.43 -6.10
CA VAL A 172 4.36 -14.34 -4.69
C VAL A 172 3.68 -15.62 -4.26
N SER A 173 4.16 -16.23 -3.16
CA SER A 173 3.55 -17.48 -2.68
C SER A 173 2.08 -17.30 -2.34
N ALA A 174 1.27 -18.34 -2.56
CA ALA A 174 -0.15 -18.36 -2.20
C ALA A 174 -0.39 -17.90 -0.76
N ARG A 175 0.45 -18.37 0.15
CA ARG A 175 0.37 -18.00 1.56
C ARG A 175 0.52 -16.48 1.76
N ALA A 176 1.46 -15.84 1.06
CA ALA A 176 1.68 -14.41 1.16
C ALA A 176 0.53 -13.61 0.51
N LEU A 177 0.03 -14.06 -0.66
CA LEU A 177 -1.13 -13.47 -1.34
C LEU A 177 -2.39 -13.55 -0.46
N MET A 178 -2.63 -14.69 0.18
CA MET A 178 -3.78 -14.89 1.07
C MET A 178 -3.62 -14.18 2.42
N ALA A 179 -2.39 -13.97 2.88
CA ALA A 179 -2.09 -13.25 4.10
C ALA A 179 -2.15 -11.73 3.95
N LEU A 180 -2.23 -11.21 2.72
CA LEU A 180 -2.28 -9.78 2.45
C LEU A 180 -3.51 -9.16 3.11
N ARG A 181 -3.28 -8.29 4.08
CA ARG A 181 -4.33 -7.58 4.83
C ARG A 181 -4.28 -6.10 4.52
N PRO A 182 -5.42 -5.40 4.54
CA PRO A 182 -5.44 -3.93 4.44
C PRO A 182 -4.57 -3.30 5.53
N GLY A 183 -4.02 -2.12 5.22
CA GLY A 183 -3.22 -1.36 6.19
C GLY A 183 -1.76 -1.18 5.79
N LEU A 184 -0.94 -0.76 6.74
CA LEU A 184 0.44 -0.33 6.50
C LEU A 184 1.49 -1.47 6.62
N ASN A 185 1.05 -2.73 6.59
CA ASN A 185 1.96 -3.88 6.53
C ASN A 185 2.32 -4.19 5.08
N ASP A 186 3.52 -4.75 4.87
CA ASP A 186 3.98 -5.24 3.56
C ASP A 186 3.84 -4.19 2.42
N ILE A 187 4.11 -2.93 2.75
CA ILE A 187 3.90 -1.78 1.85
C ILE A 187 4.57 -2.01 0.50
N ARG A 188 5.85 -2.38 0.51
CA ARG A 188 6.61 -2.55 -0.73
C ARG A 188 6.04 -3.67 -1.60
N GLU A 189 5.57 -4.76 -1.00
CA GLU A 189 4.97 -5.87 -1.72
C GLU A 189 3.61 -5.48 -2.33
N LYS A 190 2.77 -4.76 -1.59
CA LYS A 190 1.51 -4.21 -2.11
C LYS A 190 1.74 -3.26 -3.29
N LEU A 191 2.73 -2.37 -3.19
CA LEU A 191 3.12 -1.48 -4.29
C LEU A 191 3.64 -2.29 -5.50
N ARG A 192 4.40 -3.37 -5.26
CA ARG A 192 4.89 -4.27 -6.31
C ARG A 192 3.74 -4.97 -7.04
N LEU A 193 2.77 -5.51 -6.32
CA LEU A 193 1.59 -6.17 -6.89
C LEU A 193 0.69 -5.19 -7.68
N ALA A 194 0.66 -3.92 -7.26
CA ALA A 194 -0.08 -2.88 -7.96
C ALA A 194 0.65 -2.31 -9.18
N SER A 195 1.98 -2.43 -9.24
CA SER A 195 2.85 -1.73 -10.19
C SER A 195 2.67 -2.13 -11.65
N THR A 196 2.15 -3.33 -11.91
CA THR A 196 1.89 -3.85 -13.27
C THR A 196 0.50 -3.52 -13.78
N ARG A 197 -0.33 -2.88 -12.95
CA ARG A 197 -1.72 -2.59 -13.26
C ARG A 197 -1.88 -1.22 -13.93
N GLN A 198 -2.95 -1.10 -14.70
CA GLN A 198 -3.20 0.06 -15.55
C GLN A 198 -4.51 0.74 -15.15
N THR A 199 -4.58 2.04 -15.41
CA THR A 199 -5.75 2.88 -15.17
C THR A 199 -6.06 3.71 -16.42
N THR A 200 -7.32 4.02 -16.63
CA THR A 200 -7.75 4.95 -17.68
C THR A 200 -7.43 6.40 -17.27
N ARG A 201 -7.66 6.72 -15.99
CA ARG A 201 -7.27 8.01 -15.40
C ARG A 201 -5.99 7.82 -14.61
N VAL A 202 -5.04 8.71 -14.79
CA VAL A 202 -3.73 8.60 -14.12
C VAL A 202 -3.85 8.67 -12.60
N GLU A 203 -4.80 9.43 -12.08
CA GLU A 203 -5.08 9.58 -10.65
C GLU A 203 -5.56 8.27 -10.00
N ASP A 204 -6.27 7.44 -10.75
CA ASP A 204 -6.77 6.15 -10.27
C ASP A 204 -5.66 5.18 -9.88
N THR A 205 -4.43 5.43 -10.36
CA THR A 205 -3.25 4.71 -9.88
C THR A 205 -3.09 4.82 -8.35
N ALA A 206 -3.41 5.98 -7.80
CA ALA A 206 -3.39 6.22 -6.37
C ALA A 206 -4.71 5.80 -5.70
N TYR A 207 -5.84 6.20 -6.30
CA TYR A 207 -7.14 6.03 -5.63
C TYR A 207 -7.58 4.58 -5.53
N SER A 208 -7.20 3.74 -6.49
CA SER A 208 -7.44 2.28 -6.42
C SER A 208 -6.70 1.57 -5.27
N LEU A 209 -5.74 2.25 -4.63
CA LEU A 209 -4.95 1.69 -3.53
C LEU A 209 -5.43 2.13 -2.15
N LEU A 210 -6.34 3.11 -2.05
CA LEU A 210 -6.78 3.66 -0.77
C LEU A 210 -7.28 2.59 0.19
N GLY A 211 -8.12 1.68 -0.29
CA GLY A 211 -8.65 0.58 0.50
C GLY A 211 -7.58 -0.44 0.91
N ILE A 212 -6.67 -0.78 0.00
CA ILE A 212 -5.57 -1.72 0.25
C ILE A 212 -4.66 -1.26 1.39
N PHE A 213 -4.41 0.06 1.46
CA PHE A 213 -3.56 0.65 2.51
C PHE A 213 -4.36 1.18 3.71
N SER A 214 -5.70 1.00 3.72
CA SER A 214 -6.60 1.58 4.74
C SER A 214 -6.37 3.08 4.92
N MET A 215 -6.17 3.79 3.82
CA MET A 215 -5.89 5.23 3.80
C MET A 215 -7.05 6.00 3.18
N SER A 216 -7.17 7.26 3.58
CA SER A 216 -8.11 8.21 2.99
C SER A 216 -7.36 9.49 2.65
N ILE A 217 -7.41 9.89 1.38
CA ILE A 217 -6.97 11.20 0.91
C ILE A 217 -8.10 11.81 0.07
N PRO A 218 -8.21 13.13 -0.04
CA PRO A 218 -9.18 13.74 -0.94
C PRO A 218 -8.99 13.27 -2.37
N VAL A 219 -10.08 12.89 -3.03
CA VAL A 219 -10.09 12.51 -4.45
C VAL A 219 -10.23 13.79 -5.28
N VAL A 220 -9.20 14.10 -6.07
CA VAL A 220 -9.15 15.32 -6.89
C VAL A 220 -8.76 14.93 -8.31
N TYR A 221 -9.75 14.72 -9.18
CA TYR A 221 -9.48 14.49 -10.58
C TYR A 221 -9.00 15.76 -11.28
N GLY A 222 -8.03 15.62 -12.18
CA GLY A 222 -7.35 16.71 -12.86
C GLY A 222 -6.00 17.09 -12.26
N GLU A 223 -5.61 16.51 -11.10
CA GLU A 223 -4.28 16.73 -10.52
C GLU A 223 -3.16 15.89 -11.17
N GLY A 224 -3.53 14.91 -12.01
CA GLY A 224 -2.60 14.08 -12.77
C GLY A 224 -1.65 13.25 -11.88
N GLU A 225 -0.36 13.27 -12.21
CA GLU A 225 0.70 12.54 -11.47
C GLU A 225 0.77 12.92 -9.97
N ASN A 226 0.24 14.08 -9.57
CA ASN A 226 0.30 14.52 -8.18
C ASN A 226 -0.55 13.64 -7.25
N ALA A 227 -1.57 12.94 -7.76
CA ALA A 227 -2.34 11.98 -6.97
C ALA A 227 -1.45 10.88 -6.38
N LEU A 228 -0.58 10.28 -7.20
CA LEU A 228 0.38 9.28 -6.74
C LEU A 228 1.37 9.88 -5.75
N GLY A 229 1.88 11.09 -6.02
CA GLY A 229 2.79 11.79 -5.12
C GLY A 229 2.17 12.03 -3.73
N ARG A 230 0.93 12.55 -3.67
CA ARG A 230 0.19 12.77 -2.41
C ARG A 230 -0.06 11.46 -1.66
N PHE A 231 -0.46 10.42 -2.40
CA PHE A 231 -0.67 9.10 -1.82
C PHE A 231 0.61 8.55 -1.18
N LEU A 232 1.72 8.55 -1.91
CA LEU A 232 3.02 8.04 -1.41
C LEU A 232 3.57 8.91 -0.28
N ALA A 233 3.36 10.23 -0.33
CA ALA A 233 3.75 11.13 0.76
C ALA A 233 2.98 10.82 2.05
N GLN A 234 1.66 10.62 1.95
CA GLN A 234 0.84 10.23 3.09
C GLN A 234 1.23 8.83 3.60
N LEU A 235 1.49 7.90 2.68
CA LEU A 235 1.91 6.54 3.02
C LEU A 235 3.23 6.54 3.78
N LEU A 236 4.23 7.30 3.30
CA LEU A 236 5.52 7.44 3.96
C LEU A 236 5.38 8.09 5.35
N THR A 237 4.60 9.16 5.46
CA THR A 237 4.37 9.87 6.72
C THR A 237 3.67 8.97 7.75
N SER A 238 2.68 8.20 7.32
CA SER A 238 1.90 7.35 8.22
C SER A 238 2.61 6.07 8.64
N SER A 239 3.46 5.52 7.77
CA SER A 239 4.17 4.25 8.01
C SER A 239 5.61 4.44 8.46
N GLY A 240 6.23 5.54 8.09
CA GLY A 240 7.66 5.73 8.19
C GLY A 240 8.50 4.78 7.32
N ASP A 241 7.91 4.01 6.39
CA ASP A 241 8.62 3.01 5.59
C ASP A 241 9.44 3.63 4.45
N THR A 242 10.71 3.88 4.71
CA THR A 242 11.64 4.44 3.71
C THR A 242 11.92 3.53 2.52
N THR A 243 11.48 2.27 2.51
CA THR A 243 11.57 1.41 1.32
C THR A 243 10.74 1.96 0.15
N ILE A 244 9.76 2.83 0.43
CA ILE A 244 9.03 3.61 -0.57
C ILE A 244 9.98 4.49 -1.41
N LEU A 245 11.07 4.95 -0.84
CA LEU A 245 12.08 5.78 -1.52
C LEU A 245 13.08 4.94 -2.36
N ALA A 246 13.09 3.61 -2.21
CA ALA A 246 13.99 2.71 -2.91
C ALA A 246 13.45 2.35 -4.31
N TRP A 247 13.60 3.25 -5.27
CA TRP A 247 13.20 3.09 -6.66
C TRP A 247 14.22 3.74 -7.60
N THR A 248 14.14 3.40 -8.89
CA THR A 248 14.95 3.97 -9.98
C THR A 248 14.03 4.48 -11.10
N GLY A 249 14.50 5.45 -11.87
CA GLY A 249 13.76 6.05 -12.96
C GLY A 249 13.40 7.51 -12.70
N ARG A 250 12.32 7.99 -13.32
CA ARG A 250 11.92 9.41 -13.30
C ARG A 250 11.26 9.81 -11.98
N SER A 251 11.71 10.92 -11.42
CA SER A 251 11.08 11.59 -10.26
C SER A 251 9.71 12.17 -10.61
N GLY A 252 8.80 12.14 -9.66
CA GLY A 252 7.49 12.78 -9.75
C GLY A 252 7.58 14.30 -9.62
N ARG A 253 6.54 14.98 -10.09
CA ARG A 253 6.44 16.45 -9.96
C ARG A 253 6.08 16.88 -8.54
N PHE A 254 5.45 16.01 -7.76
CA PHE A 254 5.04 16.32 -6.40
C PHE A 254 6.26 16.50 -5.47
N ASN A 255 7.23 15.62 -5.58
CA ASN A 255 8.50 15.69 -4.83
C ASN A 255 9.55 14.81 -5.54
N SER A 256 10.78 15.26 -5.60
CA SER A 256 11.85 14.56 -6.32
C SER A 256 12.22 13.18 -5.73
N CYS A 257 11.92 12.94 -4.46
CA CYS A 257 12.12 11.63 -3.82
C CYS A 257 10.98 10.65 -4.07
N LEU A 258 9.87 11.08 -4.66
CA LEU A 258 8.75 10.22 -5.02
C LEU A 258 8.74 9.96 -6.53
N PRO A 259 8.38 8.76 -7.00
CA PRO A 259 8.40 8.43 -8.41
C PRO A 259 7.23 9.05 -9.16
N ALA A 260 7.43 9.30 -10.47
CA ALA A 260 6.37 9.73 -11.36
C ALA A 260 5.35 8.62 -11.70
N ASN A 261 5.75 7.35 -11.56
CA ASN A 261 4.92 6.21 -11.93
C ASN A 261 5.12 5.04 -10.95
N ILE A 262 4.03 4.37 -10.62
CA ILE A 262 4.03 3.20 -9.73
C ILE A 262 4.80 2.00 -10.31
N ALA A 263 4.95 1.91 -11.63
CA ALA A 263 5.65 0.83 -12.32
C ALA A 263 7.11 0.65 -11.85
N VAL A 264 7.73 1.67 -11.28
CA VAL A 264 9.08 1.57 -10.69
C VAL A 264 9.17 0.54 -9.56
N PHE A 265 8.04 0.21 -8.93
CA PHE A 265 7.96 -0.78 -7.86
C PHE A 265 7.87 -2.22 -8.35
N SER A 266 7.75 -2.47 -9.68
CA SER A 266 7.66 -3.82 -10.27
C SER A 266 8.89 -4.68 -9.99
N ARG A 267 10.05 -4.05 -9.88
CA ARG A 267 11.28 -4.74 -9.50
C ARG A 267 11.38 -4.81 -7.99
N PRO A 268 11.77 -5.97 -7.42
CA PRO A 268 12.17 -5.99 -6.03
C PRO A 268 13.22 -4.90 -5.84
N PRO A 269 13.25 -4.20 -4.70
CA PRO A 269 14.36 -3.32 -4.42
C PRO A 269 15.62 -4.16 -4.59
N THR A 270 16.48 -3.79 -5.54
CA THR A 270 17.81 -4.42 -5.75
C THR A 270 18.75 -4.10 -4.60
N MET A 271 18.21 -3.54 -3.54
CA MET A 271 18.83 -3.69 -2.24
C MET A 271 18.75 -5.18 -1.94
N HIS A 272 19.84 -5.88 -2.11
CA HIS A 272 20.11 -6.94 -1.17
C HIS A 272 20.03 -6.26 0.19
N ILE A 273 18.82 -6.24 0.77
CA ILE A 273 18.74 -6.23 2.22
C ILE A 273 19.37 -7.58 2.53
N PRO A 274 20.61 -7.62 3.04
CA PRO A 274 21.20 -8.89 3.43
C PRO A 274 20.15 -9.57 4.28
N PRO A 275 19.94 -10.88 4.18
CA PRO A 275 18.99 -11.58 5.01
C PRO A 275 19.25 -11.06 6.42
N ALA A 276 18.23 -10.46 7.03
CA ALA A 276 18.42 -9.73 8.28
C ALA A 276 19.22 -10.65 9.17
N LEU A 277 20.39 -10.21 9.58
CA LEU A 277 21.27 -11.01 10.40
C LEU A 277 20.41 -11.65 11.48
N ASP A 278 20.47 -12.97 11.59
CA ASP A 278 19.83 -13.69 12.69
C ASP A 278 20.18 -12.94 13.98
N ARG A 279 19.21 -12.81 14.87
CA ARG A 279 19.39 -12.14 16.17
C ARG A 279 20.66 -12.64 16.88
N ALA A 280 20.92 -13.95 16.80
CA ALA A 280 22.12 -14.55 17.36
C ALA A 280 23.41 -14.09 16.67
N GLU A 281 23.40 -13.89 15.37
CA GLU A 281 24.53 -13.37 14.61
C GLU A 281 24.74 -11.88 14.87
N MET A 282 23.67 -11.10 14.93
CA MET A 282 23.70 -9.70 15.33
C MET A 282 24.32 -9.55 16.74
N ASP A 283 23.90 -10.37 17.69
CA ASP A 283 24.40 -10.36 19.05
C ASP A 283 25.90 -10.76 19.12
N ARG A 284 26.33 -11.74 18.32
CA ARG A 284 27.73 -12.14 18.23
C ARG A 284 28.62 -11.01 17.68
N ILE A 285 28.21 -10.39 16.57
CA ILE A 285 28.94 -9.28 15.96
C ILE A 285 28.96 -8.08 16.90
N THR A 286 27.86 -7.77 17.54
CA THR A 286 27.73 -6.69 18.51
C THR A 286 28.64 -6.92 19.71
N THR A 287 28.71 -8.16 20.24
CA THR A 287 29.61 -8.53 21.33
C THR A 287 31.08 -8.36 20.92
N ARG A 288 31.44 -8.78 19.70
CA ARG A 288 32.80 -8.58 19.15
C ARG A 288 33.14 -7.10 18.99
N LEU A 289 32.22 -6.26 18.51
CA LEU A 289 32.40 -4.82 18.39
C LEU A 289 32.51 -4.15 19.78
N ARG A 290 31.78 -4.65 20.77
CA ARG A 290 31.85 -4.15 22.14
C ARG A 290 33.23 -4.34 22.78
N SER A 291 33.95 -5.40 22.40
CA SER A 291 35.33 -5.64 22.83
C SER A 291 36.37 -4.87 21.99
N SER A 292 35.95 -4.14 20.94
CA SER A 292 36.81 -3.31 20.13
C SER A 292 37.10 -1.95 20.78
N SER A 293 38.07 -1.21 20.24
CA SER A 293 38.49 0.12 20.75
C SER A 293 37.48 1.25 20.49
N LEU A 294 36.20 0.94 20.12
CA LEU A 294 35.20 1.96 19.88
C LEU A 294 34.80 2.68 21.16
N SER A 295 34.86 4.01 21.12
CA SER A 295 34.50 4.84 22.26
C SER A 295 33.01 4.70 22.60
N SER A 296 32.70 4.28 23.82
CA SER A 296 31.32 4.23 24.35
C SER A 296 30.61 5.58 24.23
N THR A 297 31.35 6.70 24.43
CA THR A 297 30.81 8.06 24.32
C THR A 297 30.37 8.37 22.88
N SER A 298 31.20 8.02 21.87
CA SER A 298 30.84 8.25 20.46
C SER A 298 29.66 7.40 20.01
N LEU A 299 29.54 6.15 20.50
CA LEU A 299 28.39 5.28 20.25
C LEU A 299 27.11 5.87 20.86
N MET A 300 27.18 6.36 22.11
CA MET A 300 26.04 7.00 22.77
C MET A 300 25.60 8.28 22.01
N ARG A 301 26.54 9.10 21.58
CA ARG A 301 26.24 10.29 20.75
C ARG A 301 25.59 9.91 19.43
N LEU A 302 26.03 8.83 18.76
CA LEU A 302 25.39 8.34 17.54
C LEU A 302 23.94 7.93 17.82
N TYR A 303 23.72 7.16 18.89
CA TYR A 303 22.38 6.76 19.28
C TYR A 303 21.48 7.98 19.55
N ASP A 304 21.91 8.91 20.39
CA ASP A 304 21.11 10.07 20.76
C ASP A 304 20.78 10.92 19.52
N ARG A 305 21.75 11.16 18.63
CA ARG A 305 21.53 11.91 17.37
C ARG A 305 20.52 11.22 16.44
N LEU A 306 20.58 9.90 16.31
CA LEU A 306 19.64 9.14 15.47
C LEU A 306 18.24 9.07 16.11
N HIS A 307 18.17 8.93 17.43
CA HIS A 307 16.91 8.86 18.16
C HIS A 307 16.18 10.21 18.20
N GLU A 308 16.90 11.33 18.15
CA GLU A 308 16.32 12.67 18.07
C GLU A 308 15.76 13.01 16.69
N LEU A 309 16.09 12.24 15.65
CA LEU A 309 15.59 12.50 14.31
C LEU A 309 14.04 12.35 14.27
N PRO A 310 13.36 13.31 13.63
CA PRO A 310 11.91 13.18 13.42
C PRO A 310 11.61 12.00 12.47
N VAL A 311 10.36 11.60 12.36
CA VAL A 311 9.90 10.76 11.26
C VAL A 311 9.86 11.57 9.95
N PRO A 312 9.96 10.93 8.77
CA PRO A 312 9.77 11.64 7.51
C PRO A 312 8.41 12.34 7.49
N LEU A 313 8.41 13.61 7.17
CA LEU A 313 7.22 14.44 7.18
C LEU A 313 7.16 15.30 5.92
N PHE A 314 5.98 15.39 5.32
CA PHE A 314 5.71 16.34 4.25
C PHE A 314 5.03 17.61 4.77
N VAL A 315 5.58 18.75 4.40
CA VAL A 315 4.95 20.06 4.60
C VAL A 315 4.70 20.64 3.20
N GLY A 316 3.45 20.52 2.74
CA GLY A 316 3.15 20.70 1.33
C GLY A 316 3.86 19.64 0.48
N GLN A 317 4.65 20.08 -0.50
CA GLN A 317 5.43 19.20 -1.37
C GLN A 317 6.90 19.01 -0.90
N ARG A 318 7.27 19.62 0.22
CA ARG A 318 8.62 19.48 0.80
C ARG A 318 8.67 18.34 1.79
N MET A 319 9.64 17.47 1.63
CA MET A 319 9.88 16.35 2.55
C MET A 319 11.00 16.71 3.53
N LYS A 320 10.71 16.63 4.83
CA LYS A 320 11.70 16.58 5.89
C LYS A 320 12.23 15.15 5.97
N LEU A 321 13.44 14.92 5.47
CA LEU A 321 14.04 13.58 5.39
C LEU A 321 15.09 13.39 6.48
N PRO A 322 14.84 12.60 7.53
CA PRO A 322 15.85 12.20 8.49
C PRO A 322 16.84 11.23 7.82
N CYS A 323 18.12 11.46 7.98
CA CYS A 323 19.13 10.71 7.24
C CYS A 323 20.54 10.81 7.79
N ILE A 324 21.40 9.93 7.29
CA ILE A 324 22.86 10.01 7.41
C ILE A 324 23.41 10.46 6.04
N ILE A 325 24.23 11.51 6.03
CA ILE A 325 24.78 12.10 4.81
C ILE A 325 26.23 11.69 4.61
N PHE A 326 26.57 11.29 3.38
CA PHE A 326 27.91 10.98 2.95
C PHE A 326 28.31 11.96 1.83
N LYS A 327 29.25 12.86 2.10
CA LYS A 327 29.74 13.83 1.11
C LYS A 327 30.51 13.09 0.01
N LEU A 328 30.23 13.44 -1.24
CA LEU A 328 31.01 12.99 -2.40
C LEU A 328 32.18 13.95 -2.67
N GLY A 329 33.34 13.39 -2.94
CA GLY A 329 34.50 14.12 -3.47
C GLY A 329 34.34 14.40 -4.97
N PRO A 330 35.43 14.86 -5.60
CA PRO A 330 35.45 15.14 -7.04
C PRO A 330 35.04 13.90 -7.86
N LEU A 331 34.24 14.15 -8.90
CA LEU A 331 33.76 13.11 -9.80
C LEU A 331 34.82 12.84 -10.88
N SER A 332 35.10 11.57 -11.11
CA SER A 332 35.79 11.09 -12.31
C SER A 332 34.74 10.46 -13.24
N THR A 333 34.79 10.82 -14.53
CA THR A 333 33.80 10.36 -15.52
C THR A 333 34.39 9.29 -16.41
N SER A 334 33.58 8.25 -16.68
CA SER A 334 33.81 7.28 -17.75
C SER A 334 32.57 7.23 -18.61
N ARG A 335 32.71 7.36 -19.93
CA ARG A 335 31.57 7.20 -20.85
C ARG A 335 31.35 5.73 -21.17
N SER A 336 30.14 5.26 -20.94
CA SER A 336 29.65 3.96 -21.39
C SER A 336 28.71 4.14 -22.58
N ARG A 337 28.49 3.08 -23.37
CA ARG A 337 27.47 3.07 -24.44
C ARG A 337 26.03 3.24 -23.92
N LEU A 338 25.81 3.09 -22.61
CA LEU A 338 24.50 3.07 -21.96
C LEU A 338 24.27 4.27 -21.01
N GLY A 339 25.10 5.32 -21.06
CA GLY A 339 24.96 6.47 -20.16
C GLY A 339 26.28 6.92 -19.52
N HIS A 340 26.19 7.83 -18.54
CA HIS A 340 27.34 8.33 -17.83
C HIS A 340 27.61 7.46 -16.59
N VAL A 341 28.86 7.02 -16.45
CA VAL A 341 29.34 6.34 -15.25
C VAL A 341 30.30 7.27 -14.53
N PHE A 342 29.95 7.65 -13.31
CA PHE A 342 30.75 8.51 -12.46
C PHE A 342 31.33 7.70 -11.31
N ARG A 343 32.58 7.99 -10.93
CA ARG A 343 33.22 7.45 -9.73
C ARG A 343 33.63 8.58 -8.84
N ALA A 344 33.38 8.45 -7.55
CA ALA A 344 33.75 9.43 -6.55
C ALA A 344 34.16 8.74 -5.26
N GLN A 345 35.10 9.35 -4.55
CA GLN A 345 35.36 8.98 -3.17
C GLN A 345 34.24 9.55 -2.29
N ALA A 346 33.56 8.69 -1.56
CA ALA A 346 32.55 9.11 -0.60
C ALA A 346 33.10 9.04 0.83
N SER A 347 32.75 10.02 1.66
CA SER A 347 33.19 10.02 3.04
C SER A 347 32.69 8.79 3.79
N SER A 348 33.57 8.00 4.37
CA SER A 348 33.28 6.78 5.13
C SER A 348 32.75 5.59 4.33
N LEU A 349 32.62 5.68 2.99
CA LEU A 349 32.05 4.63 2.14
C LEU A 349 33.04 4.09 1.09
N GLY A 350 34.24 4.66 0.97
CA GLY A 350 35.20 4.30 -0.09
C GLY A 350 34.81 4.88 -1.46
N VAL A 351 35.20 4.19 -2.54
CA VAL A 351 34.88 4.60 -3.92
C VAL A 351 33.51 4.10 -4.33
N VAL A 352 32.64 5.00 -4.78
CA VAL A 352 31.28 4.72 -5.21
C VAL A 352 31.15 4.92 -6.72
N GLU A 353 30.47 4.00 -7.40
CA GLU A 353 30.11 4.10 -8.81
C GLU A 353 28.64 4.49 -8.93
N ILE A 354 28.36 5.53 -9.71
CA ILE A 354 27.03 6.08 -9.95
C ILE A 354 26.74 6.03 -11.43
N ARG A 355 25.63 5.40 -11.81
CA ARG A 355 25.13 5.33 -13.19
C ARG A 355 23.86 6.18 -13.31
N THR A 356 23.86 7.11 -14.24
CA THR A 356 22.74 8.03 -14.45
C THR A 356 22.74 8.56 -15.89
N GLU A 357 21.55 8.90 -16.39
CA GLU A 357 21.40 9.61 -17.64
C GLU A 357 21.78 11.10 -17.52
N GLU A 358 21.71 11.66 -16.30
CA GLU A 358 22.05 13.04 -16.03
C GLU A 358 23.57 13.25 -15.99
N ASP A 359 24.04 14.33 -16.57
CA ASP A 359 25.44 14.76 -16.48
C ASP A 359 25.70 15.38 -15.09
N LEU A 360 26.28 14.59 -14.20
CA LEU A 360 26.56 15.01 -12.82
C LEU A 360 27.60 16.14 -12.72
N SER A 361 28.38 16.41 -13.76
CA SER A 361 29.36 17.51 -13.77
C SER A 361 28.72 18.89 -13.68
N ARG A 362 27.42 18.98 -13.99
CA ARG A 362 26.65 20.23 -13.90
C ARG A 362 26.25 20.61 -12.47
N PHE A 363 26.37 19.69 -11.52
CA PHE A 363 26.02 19.94 -10.12
C PHE A 363 27.24 20.36 -9.31
N GLY A 364 27.11 21.47 -8.57
CA GLY A 364 28.22 22.03 -7.79
C GLY A 364 28.61 21.19 -6.59
N SER A 365 27.67 20.44 -6.01
CA SER A 365 27.94 19.53 -4.90
C SER A 365 26.91 18.38 -4.93
N LEU A 366 27.38 17.21 -4.55
CA LEU A 366 26.55 16.00 -4.48
C LEU A 366 26.78 15.30 -3.15
N CYS A 367 25.75 14.64 -2.66
CA CYS A 367 25.87 13.78 -1.49
C CYS A 367 25.04 12.50 -1.68
N LEU A 368 25.51 11.43 -1.06
CA LEU A 368 24.72 10.22 -0.87
C LEU A 368 24.03 10.32 0.47
N VAL A 369 22.79 9.88 0.51
CA VAL A 369 21.95 9.98 1.69
C VAL A 369 21.32 8.63 1.99
N HIS A 370 21.53 8.14 3.20
CA HIS A 370 20.82 6.98 3.72
C HIS A 370 19.63 7.45 4.56
N PRO A 371 18.38 7.29 4.08
CA PRO A 371 17.19 7.58 4.87
C PRO A 371 17.16 6.76 6.15
N TRP A 372 16.88 7.39 7.28
CA TRP A 372 16.96 6.75 8.58
C TRP A 372 15.64 6.86 9.36
N ILE A 373 15.24 5.75 9.98
CA ILE A 373 14.14 5.72 10.94
C ILE A 373 14.45 4.67 12.01
N ASP A 374 14.27 5.06 13.26
CA ASP A 374 14.67 4.28 14.44
C ASP A 374 14.02 2.88 14.51
N PHE A 375 12.75 2.76 14.11
CA PHE A 375 12.06 1.46 14.16
C PHE A 375 12.58 0.41 13.16
N LEU A 376 13.42 0.80 12.18
CA LEU A 376 14.08 -0.17 11.29
C LEU A 376 15.01 -1.11 12.06
N LEU A 377 15.42 -0.75 13.27
CA LEU A 377 16.19 -1.64 14.16
C LEU A 377 15.34 -2.77 14.74
N ASP A 378 14.04 -2.58 14.87
CA ASP A 378 13.11 -3.53 15.51
C ASP A 378 12.38 -4.44 14.51
N ARG A 379 12.55 -4.24 13.20
CA ARG A 379 11.94 -5.12 12.19
C ARG A 379 12.55 -6.51 12.26
N GLN A 380 11.74 -7.47 12.73
CA GLN A 380 12.03 -8.89 12.55
C GLN A 380 11.88 -9.27 11.06
N PRO A 381 12.70 -10.19 10.54
CA PRO A 381 12.54 -10.69 9.18
C PRO A 381 11.14 -11.29 9.01
N VAL A 382 10.48 -10.97 7.90
CA VAL A 382 9.12 -11.39 7.53
C VAL A 382 8.88 -12.91 7.65
N GLY A 383 9.92 -13.72 7.79
CA GLY A 383 9.83 -15.17 8.01
C GLY A 383 9.57 -15.62 9.46
N SER A 384 9.72 -14.75 10.46
CA SER A 384 9.60 -15.14 11.89
C SER A 384 8.19 -15.05 12.48
N ILE A 385 7.26 -14.35 11.82
CA ILE A 385 5.86 -14.21 12.31
C ILE A 385 5.09 -15.53 12.22
N ALA A 386 5.56 -16.48 11.40
CA ALA A 386 4.92 -17.79 11.25
C ALA A 386 5.04 -18.74 12.45
N LYS A 387 5.86 -18.40 13.46
CA LYS A 387 6.09 -19.26 14.65
C LYS A 387 5.45 -18.75 15.94
N MET A 388 4.73 -17.63 15.92
CA MET A 388 4.13 -17.03 17.13
C MET A 388 2.61 -16.87 17.03
N ILE A 389 1.91 -17.75 16.33
CA ILE A 389 0.48 -17.94 16.57
C ILE A 389 0.39 -19.10 17.55
N PRO A 390 -0.02 -18.89 18.81
CA PRO A 390 -0.45 -19.99 19.66
C PRO A 390 -1.63 -20.65 18.96
N GLU A 391 -1.69 -21.98 18.95
CA GLU A 391 -2.92 -22.70 18.61
C GLU A 391 -3.98 -22.24 19.61
N GLU A 392 -4.89 -21.36 19.18
CA GLU A 392 -6.06 -21.02 19.97
C GLU A 392 -6.95 -22.24 20.07
N ASN A 393 -7.05 -22.74 21.29
CA ASN A 393 -8.09 -23.69 21.69
C ASN A 393 -9.46 -23.11 21.32
N THR A 394 -10.20 -23.84 20.52
CA THR A 394 -11.58 -23.55 20.15
C THR A 394 -12.52 -23.85 21.30
N ASP A 395 -12.51 -23.04 22.34
CA ASP A 395 -13.56 -23.00 23.37
C ASP A 395 -13.52 -21.64 24.09
N ASP A 396 -14.13 -20.63 23.46
CA ASP A 396 -14.63 -19.47 24.20
C ASP A 396 -15.72 -18.75 23.39
N ARG A 397 -16.90 -18.74 23.98
CA ARG A 397 -18.09 -18.02 23.52
C ARG A 397 -17.90 -16.51 23.72
N PRO A 398 -18.34 -15.65 22.81
CA PRO A 398 -18.27 -14.20 23.03
C PRO A 398 -19.30 -13.77 24.08
N SER A 399 -18.82 -13.10 25.11
CA SER A 399 -19.61 -12.42 26.13
C SER A 399 -20.16 -11.08 25.62
N ALA A 400 -21.37 -10.85 26.01
CA ALA A 400 -22.25 -9.67 26.01
C ALA A 400 -21.74 -8.35 25.43
N ILE A 401 -22.46 -7.88 24.43
CA ILE A 401 -22.43 -6.51 23.88
C ILE A 401 -23.23 -5.62 24.84
N GLY A 402 -22.61 -4.56 25.34
CA GLY A 402 -23.21 -3.57 26.20
C GLY A 402 -24.30 -2.72 25.53
N GLU A 403 -25.30 -2.39 26.28
CA GLU A 403 -26.46 -1.57 25.93
C GLU A 403 -26.07 -0.14 25.49
N PHE A 404 -26.67 0.34 24.39
CA PHE A 404 -26.59 1.73 23.95
C PHE A 404 -27.88 2.48 24.33
N PRO A 405 -27.79 3.72 24.84
CA PRO A 405 -28.95 4.51 25.22
C PRO A 405 -29.65 5.13 24.00
N LEU A 406 -30.97 5.13 24.06
CA LEU A 406 -31.89 5.79 23.14
C LEU A 406 -31.85 7.30 23.34
N PHE A 407 -31.67 8.10 22.29
CA PHE A 407 -31.82 9.56 22.31
C PHE A 407 -33.23 10.00 21.89
N PRO A 408 -33.78 11.05 22.51
CA PRO A 408 -35.12 11.57 22.20
C PRO A 408 -35.14 12.45 20.93
N GLY A 409 -36.27 12.43 20.25
CA GLY A 409 -36.48 13.11 18.98
C GLY A 409 -36.50 14.63 19.06
N SER A 410 -36.03 15.29 18.01
CA SER A 410 -36.29 16.70 17.71
C SER A 410 -37.11 16.82 16.41
N SER A 411 -38.21 17.56 16.50
CA SER A 411 -39.12 17.91 15.42
C SER A 411 -38.51 18.98 14.50
N GLY A 412 -38.51 18.72 13.19
CA GLY A 412 -38.13 19.71 12.18
C GLY A 412 -38.74 19.37 10.81
N THR A 413 -39.40 20.33 10.25
CA THR A 413 -40.31 20.40 9.10
C THR A 413 -39.91 19.67 7.84
N ALA A 414 -40.89 19.04 7.22
CA ALA A 414 -40.83 18.21 6.04
C ALA A 414 -40.57 19.01 4.75
N SER A 415 -39.56 18.62 4.00
CA SER A 415 -39.44 18.82 2.55
C SER A 415 -39.55 17.46 1.84
N ALA A 416 -40.34 17.41 0.77
CA ALA A 416 -40.81 16.18 0.12
C ALA A 416 -39.63 15.33 -0.43
N ALA A 417 -39.47 14.11 0.10
CA ALA A 417 -38.49 13.13 -0.36
C ALA A 417 -39.10 12.23 -1.45
N PRO A 418 -38.29 11.75 -2.41
CA PRO A 418 -38.74 10.86 -3.48
C PRO A 418 -39.19 9.48 -2.94
N ARG A 419 -40.28 9.00 -3.51
CA ARG A 419 -41.06 7.83 -3.02
C ARG A 419 -40.57 6.47 -3.52
N THR A 420 -39.30 6.22 -3.72
CA THR A 420 -38.83 4.89 -4.15
C THR A 420 -38.12 4.13 -3.02
N ARG A 421 -38.42 2.84 -2.91
CA ARG A 421 -37.86 1.92 -1.91
C ARG A 421 -36.31 1.87 -1.94
N ALA A 422 -35.72 2.00 -3.13
CA ALA A 422 -34.27 1.99 -3.36
C ALA A 422 -33.58 3.25 -2.78
N ALA A 423 -34.17 4.45 -2.96
CA ALA A 423 -33.62 5.68 -2.42
C ALA A 423 -33.63 5.72 -0.88
N ARG A 424 -34.60 5.07 -0.24
CA ARG A 424 -34.63 4.94 1.23
C ARG A 424 -33.61 3.96 1.76
N LEU A 425 -33.23 2.95 0.98
CA LEU A 425 -32.21 1.99 1.36
C LEU A 425 -30.81 2.58 1.21
N ALA A 426 -30.53 3.28 0.12
CA ALA A 426 -29.27 4.02 -0.08
C ALA A 426 -29.04 5.06 1.04
N ALA A 427 -30.09 5.79 1.44
CA ALA A 427 -30.03 6.72 2.55
C ALA A 427 -29.86 6.06 3.93
N ARG A 428 -30.26 4.77 4.08
CA ARG A 428 -30.04 4.02 5.34
C ARG A 428 -28.68 3.32 5.39
N LEU A 429 -28.17 2.85 4.25
CA LEU A 429 -26.82 2.26 4.15
C LEU A 429 -25.72 3.32 4.18
N GLY A 430 -26.02 4.57 3.82
CA GLY A 430 -25.12 5.74 3.89
C GLY A 430 -25.00 6.39 5.28
N ARG A 431 -25.60 5.82 6.34
CA ARG A 431 -25.22 6.27 7.68
C ARG A 431 -23.83 5.74 8.00
N PRO A 432 -22.86 6.60 8.34
CA PRO A 432 -21.56 6.14 8.74
C PRO A 432 -21.73 5.23 9.96
N PHE A 433 -21.39 3.95 9.81
CA PHE A 433 -21.13 3.11 10.96
C PHE A 433 -20.07 3.84 11.79
N GLY A 434 -20.43 4.09 13.04
CA GLY A 434 -19.70 4.96 13.93
C GLY A 434 -18.21 4.72 13.97
N GLY A 435 -17.49 5.83 14.02
CA GLY A 435 -16.13 5.86 14.49
C GLY A 435 -15.03 5.58 13.50
N TRP A 436 -14.79 6.50 12.56
CA TRP A 436 -13.47 6.73 11.98
C TRP A 436 -12.52 7.37 13.01
N SER A 437 -12.43 6.81 14.21
CA SER A 437 -11.49 7.26 15.25
C SER A 437 -10.35 6.26 15.50
N ALA A 438 -10.17 5.28 14.62
CA ALA A 438 -8.97 4.44 14.64
C ALA A 438 -8.07 4.77 13.46
N PHE A 439 -7.63 6.04 13.33
CA PHE A 439 -6.34 6.29 12.70
C PHE A 439 -5.30 5.46 13.47
N PRO A 440 -4.37 4.78 12.76
CA PRO A 440 -3.31 4.07 13.43
C PRO A 440 -2.67 5.02 14.43
N ARG A 441 -2.49 4.52 15.61
CA ARG A 441 -1.84 5.20 16.72
C ARG A 441 -0.67 6.01 16.22
N ASP A 442 -0.63 7.25 16.68
CA ASP A 442 0.44 8.21 16.51
C ASP A 442 1.78 7.52 16.25
N VAL A 443 2.46 7.87 15.16
CA VAL A 443 3.81 7.36 14.84
C VAL A 443 4.76 7.59 16.03
N ALA A 444 4.43 8.55 16.89
CA ALA A 444 5.07 8.76 18.19
C ALA A 444 5.02 7.52 19.10
N SER A 445 4.01 6.64 18.95
CA SER A 445 3.93 5.39 19.74
C SER A 445 4.88 4.29 19.27
N LEU A 446 5.52 4.47 18.11
CA LEU A 446 6.55 3.55 17.59
C LEU A 446 7.94 3.87 18.11
N ARG A 447 8.10 4.98 18.87
CA ARG A 447 9.38 5.27 19.52
C ARG A 447 9.58 4.34 20.71
N PRO A 448 10.80 3.81 20.87
CA PRO A 448 11.13 3.06 22.06
C PRO A 448 10.90 3.93 23.31
N PRO A 449 10.57 3.33 24.46
CA PRO A 449 10.32 4.07 25.69
C PRO A 449 11.52 4.97 26.01
N SER A 450 11.24 6.20 26.42
CA SER A 450 12.24 7.24 26.77
C SER A 450 13.20 6.86 27.91
N SER A 451 13.01 5.68 28.53
CA SER A 451 13.73 5.20 29.70
C SER A 451 14.65 3.99 29.42
N LEU A 452 15.22 3.88 28.20
CA LEU A 452 16.21 2.83 27.95
C LEU A 452 17.45 3.00 28.84
N SER A 453 17.96 1.89 29.35
CA SER A 453 19.23 1.89 30.10
C SER A 453 20.40 2.33 29.21
N GLN A 454 21.47 2.82 29.80
CA GLN A 454 22.68 3.21 29.07
C GLN A 454 23.25 2.02 28.26
N THR A 455 23.15 0.82 28.81
CA THR A 455 23.58 -0.42 28.14
C THR A 455 22.72 -0.71 26.90
N ASP A 456 21.39 -0.53 26.98
CA ASP A 456 20.48 -0.76 25.85
C ASP A 456 20.72 0.26 24.73
N LYS A 457 20.92 1.53 25.07
CA LYS A 457 21.27 2.57 24.10
C LYS A 457 22.57 2.25 23.38
N GLN A 458 23.60 1.83 24.13
CA GLN A 458 24.89 1.43 23.54
C GLN A 458 24.73 0.22 22.62
N MET A 459 23.91 -0.75 23.00
CA MET A 459 23.61 -1.94 22.20
C MET A 459 22.92 -1.55 20.88
N ARG A 460 21.93 -0.67 20.93
CA ARG A 460 21.27 -0.14 19.74
C ARG A 460 22.22 0.63 18.82
N ALA A 461 23.10 1.45 19.37
CA ALA A 461 24.12 2.13 18.59
C ALA A 461 25.07 1.15 17.87
N LEU A 462 25.45 0.07 18.54
CA LEU A 462 26.25 -0.99 17.92
C LEU A 462 25.50 -1.71 16.80
N GLN A 463 24.18 -1.96 16.95
CA GLN A 463 23.34 -2.52 15.89
C GLN A 463 23.29 -1.62 14.66
N VAL A 464 23.19 -0.28 14.84
CA VAL A 464 23.32 0.68 13.75
C VAL A 464 24.66 0.53 13.02
N VAL A 465 25.74 0.48 13.76
CA VAL A 465 27.10 0.32 13.22
C VAL A 465 27.20 -0.98 12.41
N VAL A 466 26.66 -2.08 12.92
CA VAL A 466 26.63 -3.37 12.18
C VAL A 466 25.87 -3.22 10.87
N ARG A 467 24.68 -2.60 10.90
CA ARG A 467 23.87 -2.41 9.68
C ARG A 467 24.54 -1.52 8.65
N LEU A 468 25.27 -0.49 9.07
CA LEU A 468 26.02 0.37 8.13
C LEU A 468 27.21 -0.34 7.47
N ARG A 469 27.70 -1.45 8.05
CA ARG A 469 28.71 -2.31 7.42
C ARG A 469 28.14 -3.29 6.40
N GLU A 470 26.82 -3.48 6.40
CA GLU A 470 26.15 -4.24 5.35
C GLU A 470 25.82 -3.32 4.17
N PRO A 471 25.72 -3.85 2.95
CA PRO A 471 25.30 -3.05 1.80
C PRO A 471 23.91 -2.43 2.03
N PHE A 472 23.80 -1.12 1.90
CA PHE A 472 22.54 -0.39 1.99
C PHE A 472 22.33 0.53 0.79
N GLY A 473 21.06 0.84 0.49
CA GLY A 473 20.71 1.76 -0.58
C GLY A 473 20.91 3.22 -0.16
N ALA A 474 21.47 4.03 -1.04
CA ALA A 474 21.60 5.45 -0.85
C ALA A 474 20.91 6.24 -1.98
N LEU A 475 20.35 7.39 -1.63
CA LEU A 475 19.79 8.36 -2.57
C LEU A 475 20.89 9.37 -2.94
N LEU A 476 20.99 9.70 -4.23
CA LEU A 476 21.84 10.78 -4.70
C LEU A 476 21.08 12.10 -4.63
N LEU A 477 21.58 13.05 -3.84
CA LEU A 477 20.97 14.36 -3.70
C LEU A 477 21.95 15.47 -4.10
N THR A 478 21.40 16.56 -4.64
CA THR A 478 22.08 17.81 -4.92
C THR A 478 21.34 18.98 -4.29
N PRO A 479 22.00 20.05 -3.84
CA PRO A 479 21.33 21.28 -3.46
C PRO A 479 20.47 21.80 -4.61
N ASP A 480 19.31 22.33 -4.29
CA ASP A 480 18.44 22.94 -5.28
C ASP A 480 18.99 24.31 -5.70
N LEU A 481 18.99 24.58 -7.02
CA LEU A 481 19.55 25.83 -7.55
C LEU A 481 18.74 27.07 -7.17
N SER A 482 17.44 26.89 -6.94
CA SER A 482 16.52 27.98 -6.56
C SER A 482 16.43 28.19 -5.04
N ASN A 483 16.82 27.18 -4.25
CA ASN A 483 16.78 27.21 -2.79
C ASN A 483 17.94 26.43 -2.19
N VAL A 484 19.03 27.12 -1.89
CA VAL A 484 20.28 26.53 -1.36
C VAL A 484 20.09 25.74 -0.05
N ALA A 485 19.00 26.00 0.67
CA ALA A 485 18.66 25.27 1.90
C ALA A 485 17.92 23.96 1.64
N ALA A 486 17.50 23.72 0.40
CA ALA A 486 16.77 22.53 0.01
C ALA A 486 17.59 21.64 -0.94
N TYR A 487 17.23 20.38 -0.98
CA TYR A 487 17.85 19.38 -1.85
C TYR A 487 16.82 18.83 -2.85
N ARG A 488 17.31 18.32 -3.95
CA ARG A 488 16.53 17.50 -4.87
C ARG A 488 17.24 16.17 -5.14
N ARG A 489 16.46 15.13 -5.39
CA ARG A 489 17.01 13.84 -5.79
C ARG A 489 17.42 13.89 -7.26
N VAL A 490 18.60 13.33 -7.52
CA VAL A 490 19.08 13.05 -8.88
C VAL A 490 18.66 11.62 -9.24
N ALA A 491 18.04 11.46 -10.40
CA ALA A 491 17.62 10.15 -10.87
C ALA A 491 18.85 9.28 -11.21
N ALA A 492 18.84 8.05 -10.71
CA ALA A 492 19.87 7.07 -11.03
C ALA A 492 19.25 5.90 -11.79
N GLU A 493 19.98 5.33 -12.76
CA GLU A 493 19.55 4.15 -13.53
C GLU A 493 19.46 2.89 -12.68
N SER A 494 20.29 2.83 -11.62
CA SER A 494 20.29 1.76 -10.64
C SER A 494 20.31 2.32 -9.23
N LEU A 495 19.82 1.54 -8.26
CA LEU A 495 19.99 1.89 -6.85
C LEU A 495 21.50 1.93 -6.52
N ILE A 496 21.92 3.01 -5.89
CA ILE A 496 23.28 3.17 -5.43
C ILE A 496 23.41 2.36 -4.16
N THR A 497 24.12 1.24 -4.24
CA THR A 497 24.37 0.37 -3.08
C THR A 497 25.76 0.67 -2.54
N VAL A 498 25.84 0.95 -1.25
CA VAL A 498 27.05 1.32 -0.55
C VAL A 498 27.12 0.65 0.82
N GLN A 499 28.31 0.60 1.39
CA GLN A 499 28.52 0.10 2.75
C GLN A 499 29.67 0.89 3.39
N VAL A 500 29.69 0.95 4.71
CA VAL A 500 30.84 1.49 5.45
C VAL A 500 31.91 0.42 5.52
N GLU A 501 33.07 0.63 4.90
CA GLU A 501 34.13 -0.38 4.79
C GLU A 501 34.71 -0.77 6.15
N GLU A 502 35.06 0.21 6.97
CA GLU A 502 35.63 -0.01 8.30
C GLU A 502 35.10 1.03 9.29
N ILE A 503 34.76 0.58 10.49
CA ILE A 503 34.33 1.46 11.57
C ILE A 503 35.51 1.72 12.54
N THR A 504 36.21 2.78 12.26
CA THR A 504 37.22 3.33 13.19
C THR A 504 36.61 4.42 14.09
N PRO A 505 37.22 4.79 15.21
CA PRO A 505 36.77 5.92 16.04
C PRO A 505 36.61 7.22 15.24
N ALA A 506 37.47 7.48 14.27
CA ALA A 506 37.38 8.65 13.40
C ALA A 506 36.15 8.59 12.46
N ILE A 507 35.87 7.43 11.89
CA ILE A 507 34.68 7.22 11.03
C ILE A 507 33.41 7.31 11.87
N LEU A 508 33.38 6.74 13.08
CA LEU A 508 32.25 6.83 13.99
C LEU A 508 31.91 8.30 14.32
N ASN A 509 32.90 9.13 14.62
CA ASN A 509 32.68 10.56 14.86
C ASN A 509 32.14 11.27 13.61
N LYS A 510 32.68 10.98 12.42
CA LYS A 510 32.14 11.50 11.16
C LYS A 510 30.67 11.09 10.92
N LEU A 511 30.31 9.87 11.27
CA LEU A 511 28.91 9.41 11.17
C LEU A 511 28.01 10.20 12.11
N VAL A 512 28.40 10.42 13.37
CA VAL A 512 27.68 11.28 14.33
C VAL A 512 27.40 12.65 13.75
N ASP A 513 28.42 13.29 13.15
CA ASP A 513 28.32 14.63 12.56
C ASP A 513 27.50 14.66 11.25
N SER A 514 27.28 13.48 10.63
CA SER A 514 26.54 13.31 9.39
C SER A 514 25.04 13.07 9.59
N VAL A 515 24.59 12.85 10.83
CA VAL A 515 23.16 12.64 11.15
C VAL A 515 22.43 13.98 11.16
N ARG A 516 21.41 14.12 10.30
CA ARG A 516 20.57 15.31 10.21
C ARG A 516 19.26 15.10 9.46
N THR A 517 18.39 16.10 9.49
CA THR A 517 17.19 16.18 8.65
C THR A 517 17.45 17.11 7.47
N LEU A 518 17.14 16.67 6.25
CA LEU A 518 17.19 17.48 5.03
C LEU A 518 15.81 17.90 4.57
N ASP A 519 15.71 19.10 3.99
CA ASP A 519 14.57 19.53 3.21
C ASP A 519 14.75 19.07 1.76
N VAL A 520 13.84 18.26 1.24
CA VAL A 520 13.88 17.75 -0.14
C VAL A 520 12.64 18.19 -0.92
N LEU A 521 12.85 18.75 -2.13
CA LEU A 521 11.83 19.27 -3.04
C LEU A 521 11.39 18.23 -4.05
#